data_e71e262a7e33c99e4ffe573f6201fdcb
#
_entry.id   e71e262a7e33c99e4ffe573f6201fdcb
#
_cell.length_a   1.000
_cell.length_b   1.000
_cell.length_c   1.000
_cell.angle_alpha   90.00
_cell.angle_beta   90.00
_cell.angle_gamma   90.00
#
_symmetry.space_group_name_H-M   'P 1'
#
loop_
_entity.id
_entity.type
_entity.pdbx_description
1 polymer ?
#
loop_
_entity_poly.entity_id
_entity_poly.type
_entity_poly.pdbx_seq_one_letter_code
_entity_poly.pdbx_strand_id
1 'polypeptide(L)'
;RRVLFRSILPNIICKDVKKAFNTSKAPIMYLSNIVTQPGETDGFTVGDHVKLLNKYLDKKKVEVVIANNKKISEEMAKKYETEEQKDPVLIDYEELKKIDVELIEDDLMIIDTDNTLKHDSLKLSSLIFSYLMRK
;
A
#
# COMPACT_ATOMS: atom_id res chain seq x y z
N ARG A 1 12.26 -4.98 1.22
CA ARG A 1 11.09 -5.38 0.41
C ARG A 1 9.96 -5.76 1.35
N ARG A 2 8.93 -4.94 1.45
CA ARG A 2 7.77 -5.26 2.30
C ARG A 2 6.83 -6.17 1.53
N VAL A 3 6.65 -7.37 2.03
CA VAL A 3 5.75 -8.38 1.48
C VAL A 3 4.57 -8.50 2.43
N LEU A 4 3.35 -8.31 1.91
CA LEU A 4 2.12 -8.25 2.72
C LEU A 4 1.98 -9.46 3.64
N PHE A 5 2.06 -10.67 3.08
CA PHE A 5 1.89 -11.91 3.83
C PHE A 5 3.06 -12.27 4.74
N ARG A 6 4.29 -11.89 4.38
CA ARG A 6 5.49 -12.25 5.15
C ARG A 6 5.88 -11.22 6.20
N SER A 7 5.62 -9.93 5.94
CA SER A 7 6.17 -8.85 6.76
C SER A 7 5.11 -8.04 7.50
N ILE A 8 3.90 -7.95 6.98
CA ILE A 8 2.84 -7.11 7.56
C ILE A 8 1.83 -7.97 8.33
N LEU A 9 1.17 -8.92 7.67
CA LEU A 9 0.12 -9.72 8.29
C LEU A 9 0.58 -10.51 9.52
N PRO A 10 1.77 -11.13 9.57
CA PRO A 10 2.23 -11.85 10.76
C PRO A 10 2.29 -10.97 12.00
N ASN A 11 2.60 -9.68 11.85
CA ASN A 11 2.59 -8.74 12.97
C ASN A 11 1.17 -8.36 13.40
N ILE A 12 0.26 -8.17 12.45
CA ILE A 12 -1.12 -7.75 12.71
C ILE A 12 -1.94 -8.84 13.41
N ILE A 13 -1.70 -10.13 13.10
CA ILE A 13 -2.47 -11.24 13.69
C ILE A 13 -2.16 -11.49 15.17
N CYS A 14 -1.03 -11.01 15.67
CA CYS A 14 -0.67 -11.17 17.09
C CYS A 14 -1.65 -10.43 18.00
N LYS A 15 -2.15 -11.10 19.04
CA LYS A 15 -3.17 -10.55 19.95
C LYS A 15 -2.74 -9.24 20.62
N ASP A 16 -1.51 -9.17 21.09
CA ASP A 16 -1.00 -7.97 21.78
C ASP A 16 -0.82 -6.80 20.81
N VAL A 17 -0.43 -7.06 19.57
CA VAL A 17 -0.35 -6.04 18.51
C VAL A 17 -1.74 -5.52 18.16
N LYS A 18 -2.74 -6.40 18.01
CA LYS A 18 -4.13 -5.99 17.80
C LYS A 18 -4.66 -5.12 18.94
N LYS A 19 -4.35 -5.49 20.17
CA LYS A 19 -4.72 -4.71 21.35
C LYS A 19 -4.07 -3.32 21.30
N ALA A 20 -2.79 -3.25 20.95
CA ALA A 20 -2.08 -1.98 20.79
C ALA A 20 -2.71 -1.10 19.71
N PHE A 21 -3.06 -1.67 18.56
CA PHE A 21 -3.79 -0.94 17.51
C PHE A 21 -5.13 -0.41 18.01
N ASN A 22 -5.93 -1.24 18.69
CA ASN A 22 -7.26 -0.84 19.18
C ASN A 22 -7.22 0.27 20.23
N THR A 23 -6.16 0.37 21.01
CA THR A 23 -5.99 1.39 22.06
C THR A 23 -5.25 2.63 21.60
N SER A 24 -4.53 2.56 20.49
CA SER A 24 -3.81 3.70 19.91
C SER A 24 -4.78 4.77 19.39
N LYS A 25 -4.47 6.03 19.65
CA LYS A 25 -5.19 7.18 19.07
C LYS A 25 -4.66 7.57 17.68
N ALA A 26 -3.49 7.08 17.31
CA ALA A 26 -2.90 7.38 16.01
C ALA A 26 -3.67 6.69 14.87
N PRO A 27 -3.85 7.32 13.71
CA PRO A 27 -4.48 6.69 12.55
C PRO A 27 -3.63 5.52 12.03
N ILE A 28 -4.28 4.52 11.45
CA ILE A 28 -3.59 3.48 10.70
C ILE A 28 -3.47 3.94 9.24
N MET A 29 -2.24 4.12 8.81
CA MET A 29 -1.92 4.51 7.45
C MET A 29 -1.23 3.35 6.73
N TYR A 30 -1.74 3.00 5.56
CA TYR A 30 -1.17 1.97 4.70
C TYR A 30 -0.51 2.58 3.48
N LEU A 31 0.75 2.25 3.26
CA LEU A 31 1.46 2.59 2.02
C LEU A 31 1.33 1.43 1.04
N SER A 32 0.60 1.65 -0.04
CA SER A 32 0.35 0.63 -1.06
C SER A 32 1.61 0.28 -1.85
N ASN A 33 1.74 -1.00 -2.18
CA ASN A 33 2.77 -1.47 -3.09
C ASN A 33 2.55 -0.87 -4.49
N ILE A 34 3.64 -0.62 -5.21
CA ILE A 34 3.58 -0.15 -6.61
C ILE A 34 3.26 -1.32 -7.56
N VAL A 35 3.80 -2.50 -7.27
CA VAL A 35 3.59 -3.73 -8.03
C VAL A 35 3.15 -4.88 -7.12
N THR A 36 2.45 -5.85 -7.70
CA THR A 36 1.98 -7.04 -7.00
C THR A 36 3.15 -7.96 -6.57
N GLN A 37 2.84 -8.91 -5.70
CA GLN A 37 3.78 -9.97 -5.29
C GLN A 37 3.28 -11.30 -5.83
N PRO A 38 4.07 -12.00 -6.67
CA PRO A 38 3.67 -13.29 -7.25
C PRO A 38 3.32 -14.33 -6.19
N GLY A 39 2.19 -15.01 -6.40
CA GLY A 39 1.70 -16.04 -5.48
C GLY A 39 1.05 -15.51 -4.20
N GLU A 40 1.03 -14.18 -3.98
CA GLU A 40 0.45 -13.57 -2.77
C GLU A 40 -0.66 -12.57 -3.11
N THR A 41 -0.36 -11.59 -3.95
CA THR A 41 -1.25 -10.48 -4.27
C THR A 41 -1.48 -10.34 -5.78
N ASP A 42 -1.49 -11.44 -6.50
CA ASP A 42 -1.74 -11.45 -7.94
C ASP A 42 -3.09 -10.78 -8.25
N GLY A 43 -3.08 -9.80 -9.14
CA GLY A 43 -4.27 -9.06 -9.53
C GLY A 43 -4.86 -8.12 -8.46
N PHE A 44 -4.22 -7.96 -7.31
CA PHE A 44 -4.71 -7.09 -6.24
C PHE A 44 -4.66 -5.62 -6.66
N THR A 45 -5.76 -4.92 -6.39
CA THR A 45 -5.85 -3.47 -6.42
C THR A 45 -5.46 -2.87 -5.07
N VAL A 46 -5.40 -1.54 -4.99
CA VAL A 46 -5.20 -0.84 -3.70
C VAL A 46 -6.31 -1.20 -2.71
N GLY A 47 -7.57 -1.23 -3.17
CA GLY A 47 -8.73 -1.60 -2.35
C GLY A 47 -8.64 -3.04 -1.84
N ASP A 48 -8.17 -3.98 -2.64
CA ASP A 48 -7.98 -5.36 -2.23
C ASP A 48 -6.97 -5.49 -1.09
N HIS A 49 -5.86 -4.75 -1.16
CA HIS A 49 -4.88 -4.70 -0.07
C HIS A 49 -5.50 -4.14 1.22
N VAL A 50 -6.25 -3.05 1.14
CA VAL A 50 -6.92 -2.45 2.30
C VAL A 50 -7.96 -3.39 2.89
N LYS A 51 -8.77 -4.05 2.07
CA LYS A 51 -9.76 -5.05 2.52
C LYS A 51 -9.09 -6.20 3.25
N LEU A 52 -7.99 -6.71 2.71
CA LEU A 52 -7.24 -7.79 3.35
C LEU A 52 -6.68 -7.38 4.71
N LEU A 53 -6.07 -6.19 4.80
CA LEU A 53 -5.58 -5.65 6.07
C LEU A 53 -6.72 -5.49 7.08
N ASN A 54 -7.84 -4.91 6.64
CA ASN A 54 -9.01 -4.71 7.48
C ASN A 54 -9.65 -6.01 7.98
N LYS A 55 -9.51 -7.11 7.23
CA LYS A 55 -9.96 -8.44 7.65
C LYS A 55 -9.19 -8.94 8.87
N TYR A 56 -7.89 -8.65 8.96
CA TYR A 56 -7.02 -9.11 10.05
C TYR A 56 -6.88 -8.10 11.18
N LEU A 57 -7.14 -6.81 10.94
CA LEU A 57 -7.32 -5.81 11.98
C LEU A 57 -8.65 -6.10 12.72
N ASP A 58 -8.75 -5.66 13.98
CA ASP A 58 -9.94 -5.88 14.80
C ASP A 58 -10.88 -4.66 14.75
N LYS A 59 -10.98 -3.90 15.83
CA LYS A 59 -11.88 -2.74 15.91
C LYS A 59 -11.41 -1.58 15.04
N LYS A 60 -10.12 -1.36 15.03
CA LYS A 60 -9.50 -0.29 14.24
C LYS A 60 -9.22 -0.79 12.82
N LYS A 61 -9.47 0.06 11.84
CA LYS A 61 -9.28 -0.22 10.42
C LYS A 61 -8.24 0.71 9.82
N VAL A 62 -7.81 0.44 8.59
CA VAL A 62 -6.99 1.37 7.82
C VAL A 62 -7.82 2.63 7.57
N GLU A 63 -7.33 3.76 8.03
CA GLU A 63 -8.00 5.06 7.91
C GLU A 63 -7.52 5.85 6.69
N VAL A 64 -6.25 5.65 6.34
CA VAL A 64 -5.61 6.35 5.22
C VAL A 64 -4.81 5.35 4.39
N VAL A 65 -4.92 5.45 3.07
CA VAL A 65 -4.05 4.74 2.14
C VAL A 65 -3.28 5.74 1.28
N ILE A 66 -1.98 5.54 1.15
CA ILE A 66 -1.13 6.31 0.24
C ILE A 66 -0.78 5.41 -0.93
N ALA A 67 -1.07 5.86 -2.15
CA ALA A 67 -0.86 5.08 -3.35
C ALA A 67 -0.17 5.89 -4.45
N ASN A 68 0.62 5.21 -5.26
CA ASN A 68 1.21 5.79 -6.45
C ASN A 68 0.18 5.88 -7.58
N ASN A 69 0.01 7.06 -8.16
CA ASN A 69 -0.87 7.28 -9.30
C ASN A 69 -0.14 7.42 -10.64
N LYS A 70 1.19 7.42 -10.63
CA LYS A 70 1.97 7.45 -11.87
C LYS A 70 1.83 6.13 -12.63
N LYS A 71 1.47 6.24 -13.88
CA LYS A 71 1.45 5.08 -14.78
C LYS A 71 2.87 4.56 -15.01
N ILE A 72 3.03 3.26 -14.90
CA ILE A 72 4.26 2.57 -15.30
C ILE A 72 4.28 2.52 -16.82
N SER A 73 5.42 2.80 -17.44
CA SER A 73 5.56 2.69 -18.90
C SER A 73 5.28 1.25 -19.36
N GLU A 74 4.74 1.11 -20.56
CA GLU A 74 4.44 -0.23 -21.13
C GLU A 74 5.67 -1.14 -21.15
N GLU A 75 6.83 -0.58 -21.48
CA GLU A 75 8.10 -1.30 -21.49
C GLU A 75 8.46 -1.84 -20.09
N MET A 76 8.35 -1.00 -19.08
CA MET A 76 8.63 -1.37 -17.71
C MET A 76 7.60 -2.37 -17.16
N ALA A 77 6.31 -2.16 -17.45
CA ALA A 77 5.25 -3.08 -17.06
C ALA A 77 5.47 -4.47 -17.67
N LYS A 78 5.81 -4.54 -18.96
CA LYS A 78 6.11 -5.78 -19.67
C LYS A 78 7.35 -6.48 -19.08
N LYS A 79 8.38 -5.72 -18.73
CA LYS A 79 9.56 -6.27 -18.04
C LYS A 79 9.19 -6.93 -16.72
N TYR A 80 8.42 -6.26 -15.87
CA TYR A 80 7.99 -6.81 -14.59
C TYR A 80 7.05 -8.01 -14.74
N GLU A 81 6.16 -8.00 -15.73
CA GLU A 81 5.29 -9.13 -16.05
C GLU A 81 6.09 -10.35 -16.49
N THR A 82 7.02 -10.18 -17.43
CA THR A 82 7.77 -11.31 -18.01
C THR A 82 8.89 -11.84 -17.14
N GLU A 83 9.65 -10.95 -16.49
CA GLU A 83 10.83 -11.35 -15.69
C GLU A 83 10.49 -11.66 -14.25
N GLU A 84 9.53 -10.96 -13.66
CA GLU A 84 9.22 -11.06 -12.23
C GLU A 84 7.77 -11.50 -11.94
N GLN A 85 6.95 -11.72 -12.95
CA GLN A 85 5.52 -12.08 -12.82
C GLN A 85 4.75 -11.08 -11.94
N LYS A 86 5.03 -9.80 -12.07
CA LYS A 86 4.42 -8.72 -11.28
C LYS A 86 3.64 -7.77 -12.17
N ASP A 87 2.48 -7.38 -11.70
CA ASP A 87 1.63 -6.39 -12.35
C ASP A 87 1.60 -5.08 -11.55
N PRO A 88 1.35 -3.94 -12.21
CA PRO A 88 1.08 -2.69 -11.50
C PRO A 88 -0.13 -2.83 -10.57
N VAL A 89 -0.04 -2.28 -9.36
CA VAL A 89 -1.18 -2.18 -8.45
C VAL A 89 -2.00 -0.97 -8.84
N LEU A 90 -3.23 -1.20 -9.29
CA LEU A 90 -4.14 -0.15 -9.74
C LEU A 90 -4.96 0.44 -8.59
N ILE A 91 -5.29 1.74 -8.70
CA ILE A 91 -6.17 2.42 -7.77
C ILE A 91 -7.62 2.22 -8.21
N ASP A 92 -8.38 1.48 -7.43
CA ASP A 92 -9.80 1.21 -7.64
C ASP A 92 -10.66 2.19 -6.83
N TYR A 93 -10.80 3.41 -7.34
CA TYR A 93 -11.43 4.55 -6.66
C TYR A 93 -12.82 4.25 -6.10
N GLU A 94 -13.67 3.55 -6.84
CA GLU A 94 -15.04 3.24 -6.40
C GLU A 94 -15.06 2.25 -5.23
N GLU A 95 -14.14 1.29 -5.21
CA GLU A 95 -14.02 0.35 -4.07
C GLU A 95 -13.47 1.05 -2.83
N LEU A 96 -12.49 1.94 -3.00
CA LEU A 96 -11.95 2.72 -1.88
C LEU A 96 -13.00 3.62 -1.24
N LYS A 97 -13.89 4.24 -2.03
CA LYS A 97 -15.03 5.01 -1.50
C LYS A 97 -15.97 4.14 -0.66
N LYS A 98 -16.24 2.91 -1.09
CA LYS A 98 -17.11 1.96 -0.35
C LYS A 98 -16.50 1.51 0.98
N ILE A 99 -15.17 1.46 1.06
CA ILE A 99 -14.45 1.03 2.26
C ILE A 99 -14.34 2.17 3.31
N ASP A 100 -14.65 3.41 2.92
CA ASP A 100 -14.53 4.61 3.78
C ASP A 100 -13.09 4.83 4.26
N VAL A 101 -12.15 4.75 3.32
CA VAL A 101 -10.73 5.02 3.54
C VAL A 101 -10.31 6.29 2.81
N GLU A 102 -9.57 7.17 3.46
CA GLU A 102 -9.00 8.36 2.80
C GLU A 102 -7.87 7.94 1.86
N LEU A 103 -8.00 8.30 0.59
CA LEU A 103 -6.96 8.09 -0.40
C LEU A 103 -6.09 9.34 -0.53
N ILE A 104 -4.79 9.17 -0.33
CA ILE A 104 -3.75 10.14 -0.71
C ILE A 104 -2.99 9.56 -1.88
N GLU A 105 -2.98 10.25 -3.00
CA GLU A 105 -2.27 9.78 -4.20
C GLU A 105 -1.33 10.83 -4.76
N ASP A 106 -0.21 10.39 -5.28
CA ASP A 106 0.77 11.23 -5.98
C ASP A 106 1.69 10.35 -6.85
N ASP A 107 2.50 10.96 -7.69
CA ASP A 107 3.63 10.32 -8.34
C ASP A 107 4.70 9.96 -7.28
N LEU A 108 4.62 8.75 -6.79
CA LEU A 108 5.50 8.23 -5.72
C LEU A 108 6.55 7.25 -6.25
N MET A 109 6.69 7.13 -7.55
CA MET A 109 7.53 6.13 -8.18
C MET A 109 8.82 6.74 -8.72
N ILE A 110 9.94 6.15 -8.34
CA ILE A 110 11.25 6.40 -8.95
C ILE A 110 11.82 5.11 -9.55
N ILE A 111 12.67 5.26 -10.54
CA ILE A 111 13.43 4.17 -11.12
C ILE A 111 14.86 4.29 -10.61
N ASP A 112 15.34 3.26 -9.93
CA ASP A 112 16.69 3.21 -9.38
C ASP A 112 17.73 2.89 -10.46
N THR A 113 19.00 3.05 -10.12
CA THR A 113 20.16 2.73 -10.97
C THR A 113 20.15 1.30 -11.52
N ASP A 114 19.57 0.37 -10.75
CA ASP A 114 19.38 -1.04 -11.14
C ASP A 114 18.13 -1.26 -12.02
N ASN A 115 17.53 -0.19 -12.53
CA ASN A 115 16.29 -0.22 -13.31
C ASN A 115 15.13 -0.91 -12.57
N THR A 116 15.05 -0.72 -11.26
CA THR A 116 13.98 -1.23 -10.40
C THR A 116 13.08 -0.10 -9.92
N LEU A 117 11.78 -0.41 -9.77
CA LEU A 117 10.79 0.52 -9.24
C LEU A 117 10.90 0.59 -7.72
N LYS A 118 11.00 1.81 -7.21
CA LYS A 118 11.01 2.12 -5.77
C LYS A 118 10.09 3.28 -5.47
N HIS A 119 9.67 3.38 -4.21
CA HIS A 119 8.98 4.57 -3.73
C HIS A 119 9.97 5.75 -3.61
N ASP A 120 9.51 6.93 -4.03
CA ASP A 120 10.17 8.20 -3.71
C ASP A 120 9.99 8.48 -2.22
N SER A 121 11.00 8.14 -1.43
CA SER A 121 10.94 8.23 0.03
C SER A 121 10.82 9.67 0.53
N LEU A 122 11.40 10.64 -0.17
CA LEU A 122 11.32 12.06 0.20
C LEU A 122 9.90 12.58 0.01
N LYS A 123 9.32 12.32 -1.15
CA LYS A 123 7.95 12.72 -1.47
C LYS A 123 6.93 12.03 -0.56
N LEU A 124 7.11 10.74 -0.32
CA LEU A 124 6.30 9.97 0.60
C LEU A 124 6.33 10.53 2.02
N SER A 125 7.52 10.83 2.52
CA SER A 125 7.69 11.44 3.86
C SER A 125 6.99 12.79 3.95
N SER A 126 7.08 13.60 2.90
CA SER A 126 6.39 14.89 2.81
C SER A 126 4.87 14.75 2.86
N LEU A 127 4.30 13.76 2.17
CA LEU A 127 2.85 13.49 2.20
C LEU A 127 2.38 13.05 3.58
N ILE A 128 3.12 12.15 4.23
CA ILE A 128 2.81 11.69 5.60
C ILE A 128 2.86 12.87 6.56
N PHE A 129 3.91 13.68 6.50
CA PHE A 129 4.04 14.85 7.35
C PHE A 129 2.90 15.85 7.13
N SER A 130 2.59 16.15 5.87
CA SER A 130 1.49 17.07 5.52
C SER A 130 0.14 16.56 6.05
N TYR A 131 -0.12 15.26 5.98
CA TYR A 131 -1.33 14.67 6.56
C TYR A 131 -1.39 14.86 8.08
N LEU A 132 -0.30 14.60 8.78
CA LEU A 132 -0.23 14.75 10.23
C LEU A 132 -0.41 16.21 10.67
N MET A 133 0.05 17.16 9.86
CA MET A 133 -0.07 18.59 10.16
C MET A 133 -1.46 19.17 9.87
N ARG A 134 -2.34 18.45 9.16
CA ARG A 134 -3.74 18.87 8.97
C ARG A 134 -4.59 18.76 10.24
N LYS A 135 -4.13 17.99 11.17
CA LYS A 135 -4.76 17.77 12.46
C LYS A 135 -4.11 18.63 13.53
#